data_ccefd8412695b8b3f3f0ad0b39b60802
#
_entry.id   ccefd8412695b8b3f3f0ad0b39b60802
#
_cell.length_a   1.000
_cell.length_b   1.000
_cell.length_c   1.000
_cell.angle_alpha   90.00
_cell.angle_beta   90.00
_cell.angle_gamma   90.00
#
_symmetry.space_group_name_H-M   'P 1'
#
loop_
_entity.id
_entity.type
_entity.pdbx_description
1 polymer ?
#
loop_
_entity_poly.entity_id
_entity_poly.type
_entity_poly.pdbx_seq_one_letter_code
_entity_poly.pdbx_strand_id
1 'polypeptide(L)'
;MRAVVMREFGPPEVLEPAEVAEPEAGPGEVIIEAEFANVTFVETQIRAGRAPHPSMLPALPVILGNGTGGTVAGRPVVASLNGTGGYAERVAVDARRLIVVPDQVPLRDAVALLADGRTALSLTGRAGLQAGETVLVEAAAGGVGTLLVQLARRAGARVVALAGGPDKLALARDLGADLTVDYRRDDWPDEVRSAVGEVDLVFDGVGGEVGRAAFGLLGQGGRFYPFGMASGSFAPVTPELAQEHGVTVLRGGPANAEESAALSRAALAEAAAGRLRPVIGQEFDLDRASVAHRAIEARATTGKTLLTVPR
;
A
#
# COMPACT_ATOMS: atom_id res chain seq x y z
N MET A 1 12.04 13.53 22.57
CA MET A 1 11.29 12.33 22.15
C MET A 1 12.12 11.46 21.23
N ARG A 2 11.84 10.17 21.17
CA ARG A 2 12.49 9.28 20.21
C ARG A 2 11.83 9.41 18.83
N ALA A 3 12.67 9.38 17.79
CA ALA A 3 12.26 9.36 16.39
C ALA A 3 13.32 8.63 15.55
N VAL A 4 12.99 8.32 14.29
CA VAL A 4 13.95 7.80 13.33
C VAL A 4 14.25 8.89 12.31
N VAL A 5 15.51 9.34 12.31
CA VAL A 5 15.99 10.47 11.50
C VAL A 5 16.80 9.96 10.32
N MET A 6 16.52 10.50 9.15
CA MET A 6 17.31 10.30 7.93
C MET A 6 18.06 11.59 7.61
N ARG A 7 19.41 11.50 7.54
CA ARG A 7 20.30 12.67 7.28
C ARG A 7 20.81 12.69 5.84
N GLU A 8 20.77 11.56 5.17
CA GLU A 8 21.16 11.39 3.76
C GLU A 8 20.28 10.33 3.09
N PHE A 9 20.19 10.37 1.78
CA PHE A 9 19.57 9.27 1.00
C PHE A 9 20.56 8.11 0.92
N GLY A 10 20.05 6.87 0.98
CA GLY A 10 20.95 5.72 0.94
C GLY A 10 20.27 4.38 1.24
N PRO A 11 21.04 3.38 1.70
CA PRO A 11 20.54 2.08 2.10
C PRO A 11 19.72 2.15 3.41
N PRO A 12 19.04 1.07 3.85
CA PRO A 12 18.19 1.11 5.04
C PRO A 12 18.85 1.65 6.31
N GLU A 13 20.15 1.53 6.44
CA GLU A 13 20.96 1.95 7.58
C GLU A 13 20.97 3.46 7.82
N VAL A 14 20.62 4.29 6.82
CA VAL A 14 20.48 5.74 6.99
C VAL A 14 19.28 6.16 7.86
N LEU A 15 18.42 5.21 8.21
CA LEU A 15 17.33 5.37 9.17
C LEU A 15 17.87 5.14 10.58
N GLU A 16 18.24 6.21 11.25
CA GLU A 16 18.89 6.18 12.56
C GLU A 16 17.94 6.57 13.68
N PRO A 17 17.78 5.75 14.73
CA PRO A 17 17.11 6.17 15.96
C PRO A 17 17.83 7.37 16.59
N ALA A 18 17.08 8.37 17.00
CA ALA A 18 17.63 9.58 17.61
C ALA A 18 16.66 10.19 18.62
N GLU A 19 17.24 10.87 19.61
CA GLU A 19 16.50 11.80 20.47
C GLU A 19 16.41 13.16 19.76
N VAL A 20 15.19 13.67 19.62
CA VAL A 20 14.90 14.97 18.99
C VAL A 20 14.02 15.81 19.90
N ALA A 21 13.94 17.11 19.63
CA ALA A 21 13.00 17.99 20.32
C ALA A 21 11.55 17.51 20.10
N GLU A 22 10.71 17.67 21.11
CA GLU A 22 9.29 17.39 20.98
C GLU A 22 8.64 18.39 20.01
N PRO A 23 7.70 17.97 19.18
CA PRO A 23 6.98 18.92 18.33
C PRO A 23 6.06 19.79 19.18
N GLU A 24 5.98 21.06 18.84
CA GLU A 24 4.99 21.99 19.38
C GLU A 24 3.81 22.10 18.39
N ALA A 25 2.59 22.03 18.91
CA ALA A 25 1.41 22.22 18.07
C ALA A 25 1.28 23.70 17.68
N GLY A 26 1.29 23.99 16.40
CA GLY A 26 0.97 25.31 15.86
C GLY A 26 -0.53 25.62 15.90
N PRO A 27 -0.96 26.81 15.45
CA PRO A 27 -2.36 27.17 15.37
C PRO A 27 -3.16 26.18 14.48
N GLY A 28 -4.18 25.52 15.07
CA GLY A 28 -5.00 24.52 14.40
C GLY A 28 -4.39 23.12 14.32
N GLU A 29 -3.22 22.92 14.90
CA GLU A 29 -2.59 21.61 15.03
C GLU A 29 -2.85 20.98 16.41
N VAL A 30 -2.67 19.67 16.46
CA VAL A 30 -2.72 18.86 17.67
C VAL A 30 -1.55 17.88 17.67
N ILE A 31 -1.17 17.37 18.85
CA ILE A 31 -0.16 16.33 19.00
C ILE A 31 -0.85 14.98 19.08
N ILE A 32 -0.46 14.05 18.20
CA ILE A 32 -0.79 12.64 18.32
C ILE A 32 0.31 12.00 19.16
N GLU A 33 -0.09 11.35 20.26
CA GLU A 33 0.75 10.39 20.99
C GLU A 33 0.73 9.09 20.17
N ALA A 34 1.78 8.86 19.37
CA ALA A 34 1.80 7.77 18.40
C ALA A 34 1.96 6.41 19.10
N GLU A 35 1.24 5.41 18.60
CA GLU A 35 1.36 4.00 18.99
C GLU A 35 1.82 3.13 17.83
N PHE A 36 1.46 3.53 16.60
CA PHE A 36 1.85 2.82 15.38
C PHE A 36 2.15 3.81 14.26
N ALA A 37 3.14 3.48 13.43
CA ALA A 37 3.35 4.12 12.12
C ALA A 37 3.29 3.08 11.00
N ASN A 38 2.69 3.44 9.87
CA ASN A 38 2.68 2.56 8.73
C ASN A 38 3.99 2.67 7.94
N VAL A 39 4.46 1.56 7.38
CA VAL A 39 5.57 1.56 6.42
C VAL A 39 5.03 1.21 5.04
N THR A 40 5.33 2.02 4.04
CA THR A 40 4.91 1.80 2.65
C THR A 40 6.12 1.50 1.76
N PHE A 41 5.89 0.80 0.63
CA PHE A 41 6.96 0.55 -0.33
C PHE A 41 7.57 1.86 -0.87
N VAL A 42 6.74 2.88 -1.12
CA VAL A 42 7.23 4.17 -1.65
C VAL A 42 8.20 4.86 -0.70
N GLU A 43 8.06 4.69 0.61
CA GLU A 43 8.99 5.23 1.59
C GLU A 43 10.38 4.61 1.48
N THR A 44 10.47 3.32 1.11
CA THR A 44 11.78 2.69 0.84
C THR A 44 12.46 3.32 -0.37
N GLN A 45 11.68 3.71 -1.38
CA GLN A 45 12.21 4.39 -2.58
C GLN A 45 12.60 5.84 -2.29
N ILE A 46 11.80 6.58 -1.51
CA ILE A 46 12.12 7.93 -1.04
C ILE A 46 13.42 7.90 -0.23
N ARG A 47 13.53 7.00 0.75
CA ARG A 47 14.74 6.82 1.54
C ARG A 47 15.98 6.57 0.66
N ALA A 48 15.83 5.78 -0.40
CA ALA A 48 16.91 5.45 -1.31
C ALA A 48 17.21 6.57 -2.34
N GLY A 49 16.52 7.71 -2.29
CA GLY A 49 16.65 8.79 -3.28
C GLY A 49 16.05 8.46 -4.65
N ARG A 50 15.20 7.45 -4.75
CA ARG A 50 14.60 6.92 -5.98
C ARG A 50 13.07 7.10 -6.00
N ALA A 51 12.58 8.20 -5.47
CA ALA A 51 11.13 8.46 -5.44
C ALA A 51 10.52 8.41 -6.86
N PRO A 52 9.25 7.95 -7.00
CA PRO A 52 8.56 7.92 -8.29
C PRO A 52 8.46 9.28 -8.98
N HIS A 53 8.49 10.36 -8.21
CA HIS A 53 8.55 11.73 -8.71
C HIS A 53 9.53 12.56 -7.86
N PRO A 54 10.36 13.43 -8.48
CA PRO A 54 11.35 14.24 -7.73
C PRO A 54 10.77 15.10 -6.61
N SER A 55 9.53 15.60 -6.75
CA SER A 55 8.85 16.41 -5.72
C SER A 55 8.50 15.62 -4.45
N MET A 56 8.64 14.30 -4.47
CA MET A 56 8.43 13.46 -3.28
C MET A 56 9.69 13.32 -2.42
N LEU A 57 10.84 13.78 -2.91
CA LEU A 57 12.07 13.77 -2.12
C LEU A 57 12.04 14.91 -1.11
N PRO A 58 12.09 14.59 0.19
CA PRO A 58 12.09 15.63 1.24
C PRO A 58 13.44 16.33 1.34
N ALA A 59 13.45 17.53 1.91
CA ALA A 59 14.68 18.15 2.40
C ALA A 59 15.23 17.34 3.59
N LEU A 60 16.55 17.28 3.71
CA LEU A 60 17.26 16.57 4.78
C LEU A 60 17.84 17.56 5.80
N PRO A 61 17.95 17.22 7.09
CA PRO A 61 17.50 15.96 7.70
C PRO A 61 15.98 15.86 7.83
N VAL A 62 15.42 14.62 7.89
CA VAL A 62 13.99 14.40 7.96
C VAL A 62 13.63 13.17 8.80
N ILE A 63 12.48 13.19 9.44
CA ILE A 63 11.79 12.01 9.98
C ILE A 63 10.84 11.53 8.88
N LEU A 64 11.00 10.30 8.39
CA LEU A 64 10.08 9.71 7.43
C LEU A 64 8.76 9.31 8.08
N GLY A 65 7.84 8.76 7.30
CA GLY A 65 6.57 8.21 7.76
C GLY A 65 5.36 8.95 7.19
N ASN A 66 4.63 8.27 6.31
CA ASN A 66 3.47 8.85 5.60
C ASN A 66 2.19 8.80 6.43
N GLY A 67 2.16 8.07 7.54
CA GLY A 67 0.96 7.95 8.34
C GLY A 67 1.23 7.34 9.71
N THR A 68 0.46 7.79 10.67
CA THR A 68 0.55 7.36 12.06
C THR A 68 -0.84 7.17 12.66
N GLY A 69 -0.90 6.43 13.73
CA GLY A 69 -2.07 6.32 14.60
C GLY A 69 -1.66 6.26 16.05
N GLY A 70 -2.49 6.80 16.87
CA GLY A 70 -2.26 6.95 18.31
C GLY A 70 -3.46 7.60 18.97
N THR A 71 -3.22 8.41 20.00
CA THR A 71 -4.29 9.10 20.72
C THR A 71 -4.11 10.61 20.72
N VAL A 72 -5.24 11.32 20.68
CA VAL A 72 -5.33 12.76 20.96
C VAL A 72 -6.37 12.92 22.08
N ALA A 73 -5.95 13.45 23.22
CA ALA A 73 -6.80 13.56 24.42
C ALA A 73 -7.53 12.23 24.76
N GLY A 74 -6.80 11.11 24.66
CA GLY A 74 -7.32 9.77 24.96
C GLY A 74 -8.22 9.14 23.90
N ARG A 75 -8.49 9.83 22.76
CA ARG A 75 -9.31 9.29 21.67
C ARG A 75 -8.42 8.68 20.58
N PRO A 76 -8.66 7.43 20.16
CA PRO A 76 -7.92 6.81 19.05
C PRO A 76 -8.15 7.54 17.72
N VAL A 77 -7.05 7.90 17.07
CA VAL A 77 -7.05 8.61 15.79
C VAL A 77 -5.98 8.07 14.84
N VAL A 78 -6.17 8.28 13.56
CA VAL A 78 -5.14 8.09 12.53
C VAL A 78 -5.02 9.35 11.67
N ALA A 79 -3.84 9.60 11.11
CA ALA A 79 -3.60 10.72 10.22
C ALA A 79 -2.59 10.39 9.12
N SER A 80 -2.84 10.88 7.90
CA SER A 80 -1.87 10.90 6.80
C SER A 80 -1.00 12.16 6.88
N LEU A 81 0.31 12.01 6.69
CA LEU A 81 1.34 13.00 7.00
C LEU A 81 2.14 13.50 5.78
N ASN A 82 1.63 13.32 4.56
CA ASN A 82 2.33 13.78 3.35
C ASN A 82 3.78 13.25 3.17
N GLY A 83 4.08 12.07 3.73
CA GLY A 83 5.36 11.38 3.54
C GLY A 83 6.39 11.53 4.65
N THR A 84 6.22 12.47 5.58
CA THR A 84 7.22 12.76 6.63
C THR A 84 6.59 12.92 8.00
N GLY A 85 7.38 12.67 9.06
CA GLY A 85 7.02 12.92 10.46
C GLY A 85 6.43 11.72 11.21
N GLY A 86 6.10 10.61 10.53
CA GLY A 86 5.37 9.49 11.15
C GLY A 86 6.23 8.55 12.00
N TYR A 87 7.54 8.51 11.79
CA TYR A 87 8.42 7.61 12.55
C TYR A 87 8.91 8.31 13.83
N ALA A 88 7.99 8.67 14.70
CA ALA A 88 8.24 9.40 15.95
C ALA A 88 7.21 9.07 17.02
N GLU A 89 7.55 9.28 18.29
CA GLU A 89 6.65 9.10 19.44
C GLU A 89 5.51 10.12 19.46
N ARG A 90 5.76 11.35 18.97
CA ARG A 90 4.80 12.44 18.95
C ARG A 90 4.79 13.13 17.59
N VAL A 91 3.61 13.41 17.09
CA VAL A 91 3.43 13.96 15.75
C VAL A 91 2.48 15.15 15.78
N ALA A 92 2.99 16.35 15.42
CA ALA A 92 2.13 17.52 15.22
C ALA A 92 1.39 17.37 13.87
N VAL A 93 0.09 17.55 13.87
CA VAL A 93 -0.76 17.38 12.69
C VAL A 93 -1.93 18.37 12.71
N ASP A 94 -2.28 18.91 11.55
CA ASP A 94 -3.50 19.71 11.38
C ASP A 94 -4.72 18.90 11.84
N ALA A 95 -5.47 19.43 12.80
CA ALA A 95 -6.64 18.77 13.39
C ALA A 95 -7.68 18.33 12.35
N ARG A 96 -7.74 18.98 11.19
CA ARG A 96 -8.64 18.63 10.07
C ARG A 96 -8.26 17.33 9.38
N ARG A 97 -7.02 16.86 9.54
CA ARG A 97 -6.53 15.60 8.96
C ARG A 97 -6.80 14.40 9.85
N LEU A 98 -7.23 14.61 11.09
CA LEU A 98 -7.56 13.51 11.99
C LEU A 98 -8.75 12.72 11.47
N ILE A 99 -8.62 11.42 11.52
CA ILE A 99 -9.72 10.47 11.34
C ILE A 99 -9.86 9.72 12.65
N VAL A 100 -11.02 9.88 13.30
CA VAL A 100 -11.35 9.12 14.50
C VAL A 100 -11.52 7.65 14.13
N VAL A 101 -10.87 6.77 14.87
CA VAL A 101 -10.98 5.33 14.64
C VAL A 101 -12.32 4.83 15.22
N PRO A 102 -13.12 4.10 14.41
CA PRO A 102 -14.35 3.47 14.93
C PRO A 102 -14.05 2.47 16.04
N ASP A 103 -14.90 2.40 17.06
CA ASP A 103 -14.69 1.54 18.24
C ASP A 103 -14.51 0.04 17.89
N GLN A 104 -15.09 -0.41 16.76
CA GLN A 104 -15.00 -1.78 16.28
C GLN A 104 -13.67 -2.09 15.58
N VAL A 105 -12.83 -1.08 15.30
CA VAL A 105 -11.58 -1.24 14.56
C VAL A 105 -10.40 -1.07 15.50
N PRO A 106 -9.55 -2.09 15.71
CA PRO A 106 -8.31 -1.92 16.46
C PRO A 106 -7.45 -0.81 15.84
N LEU A 107 -6.78 -0.01 16.66
CA LEU A 107 -5.94 1.10 16.18
C LEU A 107 -4.86 0.64 15.18
N ARG A 108 -4.22 -0.52 15.44
CA ARG A 108 -3.24 -1.11 14.52
C ARG A 108 -3.84 -1.39 13.13
N ASP A 109 -5.07 -1.88 13.08
CA ASP A 109 -5.78 -2.18 11.83
C ASP A 109 -6.14 -0.89 11.09
N ALA A 110 -6.53 0.15 11.82
CA ALA A 110 -6.81 1.47 11.27
C ALA A 110 -5.55 2.08 10.62
N VAL A 111 -4.38 1.95 11.26
CA VAL A 111 -3.09 2.41 10.71
C VAL A 111 -2.71 1.60 9.47
N ALA A 112 -2.94 0.29 9.47
CA ALA A 112 -2.69 -0.57 8.32
C ALA A 112 -3.56 -0.18 7.11
N LEU A 113 -4.81 0.22 7.34
CA LEU A 113 -5.76 0.62 6.29
C LEU A 113 -5.56 2.06 5.79
N LEU A 114 -4.88 2.92 6.54
CA LEU A 114 -4.81 4.35 6.26
C LEU A 114 -4.32 4.67 4.84
N ALA A 115 -3.24 4.05 4.38
CA ALA A 115 -2.73 4.21 3.02
C ALA A 115 -3.23 3.09 2.09
N ASP A 116 -3.13 1.83 2.52
CA ASP A 116 -3.39 0.67 1.66
C ASP A 116 -4.89 0.51 1.40
N GLY A 117 -5.75 0.73 2.40
CA GLY A 117 -7.21 0.71 2.25
C GLY A 117 -7.71 1.80 1.32
N ARG A 118 -7.21 3.03 1.52
CA ARG A 118 -7.48 4.15 0.60
C ARG A 118 -7.09 3.82 -0.83
N THR A 119 -5.89 3.25 -1.03
CA THR A 119 -5.39 2.89 -2.35
C THR A 119 -6.25 1.81 -2.97
N ALA A 120 -6.54 0.73 -2.26
CA ALA A 120 -7.36 -0.36 -2.78
C ALA A 120 -8.78 0.08 -3.18
N LEU A 121 -9.43 0.92 -2.36
CA LEU A 121 -10.75 1.47 -2.69
C LEU A 121 -10.70 2.43 -3.88
N SER A 122 -9.67 3.28 -3.98
CA SER A 122 -9.46 4.14 -5.15
C SER A 122 -9.30 3.33 -6.44
N LEU A 123 -8.45 2.30 -6.40
CA LEU A 123 -8.17 1.45 -7.55
C LEU A 123 -9.43 0.71 -8.02
N THR A 124 -10.14 0.04 -7.13
CA THR A 124 -11.36 -0.72 -7.48
C THR A 124 -12.49 0.18 -7.96
N GLY A 125 -12.69 1.34 -7.32
CA GLY A 125 -13.71 2.31 -7.74
C GLY A 125 -13.42 2.90 -9.14
N ARG A 126 -12.19 3.32 -9.39
CA ARG A 126 -11.79 3.88 -10.70
C ARG A 126 -11.70 2.84 -11.81
N ALA A 127 -11.37 1.61 -11.48
CA ALA A 127 -11.40 0.51 -12.43
C ALA A 127 -12.81 0.14 -12.89
N GLY A 128 -13.84 0.54 -12.16
CA GLY A 128 -15.22 0.18 -12.48
C GLY A 128 -15.43 -1.33 -12.47
N LEU A 129 -14.85 -2.00 -11.48
CA LEU A 129 -14.88 -3.45 -11.31
C LEU A 129 -16.32 -3.99 -11.34
N GLN A 130 -16.59 -5.02 -12.15
CA GLN A 130 -17.90 -5.62 -12.34
C GLN A 130 -17.95 -7.08 -11.86
N ALA A 131 -19.13 -7.55 -11.47
CA ALA A 131 -19.35 -8.96 -11.18
C ALA A 131 -19.17 -9.81 -12.44
N GLY A 132 -18.56 -10.98 -12.29
CA GLY A 132 -18.28 -11.92 -13.36
C GLY A 132 -16.99 -11.66 -14.14
N GLU A 133 -16.31 -10.53 -13.92
CA GLU A 133 -15.00 -10.26 -14.52
C GLU A 133 -13.91 -11.17 -13.95
N THR A 134 -12.92 -11.50 -14.77
CA THR A 134 -11.68 -12.14 -14.33
C THR A 134 -10.64 -11.04 -14.04
N VAL A 135 -10.22 -10.94 -12.80
CA VAL A 135 -9.30 -9.90 -12.31
C VAL A 135 -7.98 -10.50 -11.87
N LEU A 136 -6.89 -10.03 -12.45
CA LEU A 136 -5.55 -10.40 -12.05
C LEU A 136 -4.98 -9.35 -11.09
N VAL A 137 -4.55 -9.79 -9.91
CA VAL A 137 -3.94 -8.95 -8.88
C VAL A 137 -2.48 -9.36 -8.70
N GLU A 138 -1.56 -8.47 -9.05
CA GLU A 138 -0.15 -8.65 -8.75
C GLU A 138 0.22 -8.23 -7.33
N ALA A 139 1.34 -8.76 -6.83
CA ALA A 139 1.75 -8.58 -5.44
C ALA A 139 0.60 -8.87 -4.45
N ALA A 140 -0.20 -9.89 -4.76
CA ALA A 140 -1.47 -10.20 -4.10
C ALA A 140 -1.34 -10.44 -2.58
N ALA A 141 -0.15 -10.77 -2.09
CA ALA A 141 0.14 -10.94 -0.66
C ALA A 141 0.75 -9.69 -0.01
N GLY A 142 0.85 -8.55 -0.73
CA GLY A 142 1.28 -7.27 -0.17
C GLY A 142 0.13 -6.48 0.48
N GLY A 143 0.43 -5.35 1.11
CA GLY A 143 -0.57 -4.57 1.84
C GLY A 143 -1.79 -4.20 1.00
N VAL A 144 -1.60 -3.56 -0.16
CA VAL A 144 -2.69 -3.22 -1.09
C VAL A 144 -3.26 -4.46 -1.76
N GLY A 145 -2.40 -5.42 -2.18
CA GLY A 145 -2.82 -6.63 -2.89
C GLY A 145 -3.80 -7.49 -2.09
N THR A 146 -3.55 -7.67 -0.78
CA THR A 146 -4.44 -8.42 0.11
C THR A 146 -5.85 -7.82 0.21
N LEU A 147 -5.96 -6.50 0.11
CA LEU A 147 -7.23 -5.79 0.11
C LEU A 147 -7.91 -5.84 -1.27
N LEU A 148 -7.15 -5.75 -2.37
CA LEU A 148 -7.67 -5.90 -3.73
C LEU A 148 -8.29 -7.27 -3.95
N VAL A 149 -7.65 -8.36 -3.47
CA VAL A 149 -8.20 -9.71 -3.53
C VAL A 149 -9.57 -9.77 -2.84
N GLN A 150 -9.69 -9.24 -1.62
CA GLN A 150 -10.95 -9.22 -0.87
C GLN A 150 -12.02 -8.38 -1.57
N LEU A 151 -11.67 -7.19 -2.06
CA LEU A 151 -12.60 -6.30 -2.74
C LEU A 151 -13.09 -6.88 -4.07
N ALA A 152 -12.20 -7.48 -4.87
CA ALA A 152 -12.55 -8.11 -6.13
C ALA A 152 -13.45 -9.34 -5.91
N ARG A 153 -13.10 -10.20 -4.96
CA ARG A 153 -13.94 -11.34 -4.57
C ARG A 153 -15.33 -10.90 -4.14
N ARG A 154 -15.43 -9.88 -3.30
CA ARG A 154 -16.73 -9.35 -2.82
C ARG A 154 -17.55 -8.72 -3.94
N ALA A 155 -16.90 -8.13 -4.94
CA ALA A 155 -17.58 -7.61 -6.13
C ALA A 155 -18.13 -8.71 -7.05
N GLY A 156 -17.84 -9.98 -6.76
CA GLY A 156 -18.27 -11.11 -7.58
C GLY A 156 -17.37 -11.41 -8.77
N ALA A 157 -16.13 -10.90 -8.76
CA ALA A 157 -15.12 -11.20 -9.77
C ALA A 157 -14.45 -12.55 -9.51
N ARG A 158 -13.96 -13.21 -10.56
CA ARG A 158 -13.02 -14.31 -10.49
C ARG A 158 -11.62 -13.75 -10.29
N VAL A 159 -10.95 -14.11 -9.19
CA VAL A 159 -9.67 -13.49 -8.79
C VAL A 159 -8.49 -14.42 -9.09
N VAL A 160 -7.58 -13.95 -9.95
CA VAL A 160 -6.27 -14.53 -10.19
C VAL A 160 -5.24 -13.74 -9.38
N ALA A 161 -4.59 -14.37 -8.41
CA ALA A 161 -3.63 -13.74 -7.53
C ALA A 161 -2.20 -14.16 -7.89
N LEU A 162 -1.34 -13.20 -8.22
CA LEU A 162 0.07 -13.41 -8.46
C LEU A 162 0.89 -13.03 -7.22
N ALA A 163 1.69 -13.96 -6.73
CA ALA A 163 2.60 -13.73 -5.60
C ALA A 163 3.85 -14.61 -5.72
N GLY A 164 4.91 -14.28 -4.99
CA GLY A 164 6.17 -15.03 -5.01
C GLY A 164 6.27 -15.99 -3.81
N GLY A 165 6.10 -17.29 -4.03
CA GLY A 165 6.31 -18.33 -3.05
C GLY A 165 5.08 -18.88 -2.37
N PRO A 166 5.19 -20.11 -1.80
CA PRO A 166 4.04 -20.88 -1.34
C PRO A 166 3.24 -20.19 -0.23
N ASP A 167 3.87 -19.58 0.75
CA ASP A 167 3.19 -18.93 1.87
C ASP A 167 2.35 -17.72 1.41
N LYS A 168 2.88 -16.95 0.45
CA LYS A 168 2.16 -15.81 -0.14
C LYS A 168 0.99 -16.25 -1.00
N LEU A 169 1.12 -17.35 -1.71
CA LEU A 169 0.05 -17.95 -2.49
C LEU A 169 -1.05 -18.52 -1.58
N ALA A 170 -0.67 -19.16 -0.47
CA ALA A 170 -1.61 -19.64 0.54
C ALA A 170 -2.42 -18.47 1.13
N LEU A 171 -1.74 -17.39 1.53
CA LEU A 171 -2.40 -16.17 2.03
C LEU A 171 -3.42 -15.62 1.02
N ALA A 172 -3.04 -15.50 -0.27
CA ALA A 172 -3.95 -14.99 -1.28
C ALA A 172 -5.18 -15.89 -1.48
N ARG A 173 -4.99 -17.21 -1.40
CA ARG A 173 -6.09 -18.20 -1.45
C ARG A 173 -7.04 -18.07 -0.26
N ASP A 174 -6.50 -17.91 0.95
CA ASP A 174 -7.29 -17.72 2.18
C ASP A 174 -8.10 -16.42 2.17
N LEU A 175 -7.64 -15.41 1.42
CA LEU A 175 -8.33 -14.14 1.20
C LEU A 175 -9.40 -14.22 0.11
N GLY A 176 -9.50 -15.35 -0.61
CA GLY A 176 -10.55 -15.63 -1.57
C GLY A 176 -10.14 -15.57 -3.04
N ALA A 177 -8.84 -15.68 -3.36
CA ALA A 177 -8.40 -15.85 -4.74
C ALA A 177 -8.82 -17.24 -5.27
N ASP A 178 -9.40 -17.25 -6.47
CA ASP A 178 -9.86 -18.49 -7.15
C ASP A 178 -8.69 -19.25 -7.78
N LEU A 179 -7.66 -18.51 -8.24
CA LEU A 179 -6.41 -19.06 -8.77
C LEU A 179 -5.24 -18.31 -8.15
N THR A 180 -4.19 -19.05 -7.72
CA THR A 180 -2.97 -18.46 -7.20
C THR A 180 -1.76 -18.97 -7.96
N VAL A 181 -0.93 -18.06 -8.51
CA VAL A 181 0.17 -18.42 -9.42
C VAL A 181 1.48 -17.74 -8.95
N ASP A 182 2.56 -18.50 -8.96
CA ASP A 182 3.90 -18.00 -8.60
C ASP A 182 4.56 -17.33 -9.80
N TYR A 183 4.59 -15.99 -9.82
CA TYR A 183 5.18 -15.21 -10.91
C TYR A 183 6.71 -15.32 -11.00
N ARG A 184 7.36 -16.06 -10.11
CA ARG A 184 8.81 -16.34 -10.20
C ARG A 184 9.14 -17.48 -11.16
N ARG A 185 8.12 -18.24 -11.60
CA ARG A 185 8.25 -19.27 -12.63
C ARG A 185 8.15 -18.61 -13.99
N ASP A 186 8.92 -19.06 -14.96
CA ASP A 186 8.92 -18.47 -16.30
C ASP A 186 7.62 -18.77 -17.08
N ASP A 187 6.95 -19.90 -16.78
CA ASP A 187 5.75 -20.38 -17.44
C ASP A 187 4.44 -19.84 -16.82
N TRP A 188 4.51 -18.93 -15.83
CA TRP A 188 3.33 -18.44 -15.13
C TRP A 188 2.25 -17.80 -16.03
N PRO A 189 2.59 -17.10 -17.15
CA PRO A 189 1.56 -16.54 -18.02
C PRO A 189 0.76 -17.62 -18.74
N ASP A 190 1.42 -18.72 -19.13
CA ASP A 190 0.77 -19.86 -19.76
C ASP A 190 -0.12 -20.63 -18.79
N GLU A 191 0.30 -20.73 -17.51
CA GLU A 191 -0.54 -21.30 -16.44
C GLU A 191 -1.84 -20.48 -16.27
N VAL A 192 -1.75 -19.15 -16.22
CA VAL A 192 -2.92 -18.28 -16.13
C VAL A 192 -3.81 -18.45 -17.37
N ARG A 193 -3.22 -18.35 -18.58
CA ARG A 193 -3.97 -18.45 -19.83
C ARG A 193 -4.69 -19.81 -19.97
N SER A 194 -4.05 -20.89 -19.55
CA SER A 194 -4.65 -22.22 -19.59
C SER A 194 -5.80 -22.39 -18.59
N ALA A 195 -5.71 -21.73 -17.42
CA ALA A 195 -6.69 -21.87 -16.36
C ALA A 195 -7.93 -20.96 -16.53
N VAL A 196 -7.73 -19.72 -17.04
CA VAL A 196 -8.80 -18.72 -17.09
C VAL A 196 -9.01 -18.09 -18.46
N GLY A 197 -8.13 -18.34 -19.44
CA GLY A 197 -8.14 -17.66 -20.73
C GLY A 197 -7.58 -16.24 -20.62
N GLU A 198 -8.31 -15.28 -21.18
CA GLU A 198 -8.01 -13.86 -21.04
C GLU A 198 -8.55 -13.30 -19.72
N VAL A 199 -7.97 -12.19 -19.27
CA VAL A 199 -8.43 -11.45 -18.09
C VAL A 199 -9.02 -10.09 -18.48
N ASP A 200 -9.97 -9.59 -17.69
CA ASP A 200 -10.67 -8.33 -17.97
C ASP A 200 -9.98 -7.12 -17.33
N LEU A 201 -9.30 -7.34 -16.22
CA LEU A 201 -8.65 -6.29 -15.45
C LEU A 201 -7.35 -6.80 -14.82
N VAL A 202 -6.28 -6.01 -14.95
CA VAL A 202 -5.01 -6.24 -14.25
C VAL A 202 -4.75 -5.08 -13.31
N PHE A 203 -4.55 -5.38 -12.03
CA PHE A 203 -3.95 -4.48 -11.05
C PHE A 203 -2.45 -4.78 -10.95
N ASP A 204 -1.62 -3.97 -11.62
CA ASP A 204 -0.16 -4.13 -11.67
C ASP A 204 0.49 -3.41 -10.48
N GLY A 205 0.93 -4.18 -9.51
CA GLY A 205 1.68 -3.72 -8.35
C GLY A 205 3.18 -4.01 -8.43
N VAL A 206 3.62 -4.81 -9.39
CA VAL A 206 5.02 -5.25 -9.54
C VAL A 206 5.75 -4.41 -10.58
N GLY A 207 5.13 -4.16 -11.72
CA GLY A 207 5.76 -3.47 -12.83
C GLY A 207 6.81 -4.31 -13.57
N GLY A 208 7.66 -3.67 -14.35
CA GLY A 208 8.71 -4.32 -15.13
C GLY A 208 8.18 -5.44 -16.03
N GLU A 209 8.97 -6.51 -16.19
CA GLU A 209 8.61 -7.65 -17.04
C GLU A 209 7.37 -8.41 -16.54
N VAL A 210 7.15 -8.49 -15.22
CA VAL A 210 5.95 -9.15 -14.67
C VAL A 210 4.71 -8.39 -15.10
N GLY A 211 4.67 -7.07 -14.90
CA GLY A 211 3.55 -6.24 -15.35
C GLY A 211 3.38 -6.25 -16.87
N ARG A 212 4.49 -6.31 -17.64
CA ARG A 212 4.43 -6.44 -19.11
C ARG A 212 3.81 -7.77 -19.53
N ALA A 213 4.17 -8.86 -18.86
CA ALA A 213 3.59 -10.18 -19.14
C ALA A 213 2.11 -10.24 -18.74
N ALA A 214 1.74 -9.66 -17.57
CA ALA A 214 0.34 -9.57 -17.15
C ALA A 214 -0.52 -8.74 -18.12
N PHE A 215 0.03 -7.64 -18.67
CA PHE A 215 -0.63 -6.88 -19.72
C PHE A 215 -0.97 -7.76 -20.93
N GLY A 216 -0.09 -8.68 -21.32
CA GLY A 216 -0.30 -9.61 -22.45
C GLY A 216 -1.36 -10.68 -22.19
N LEU A 217 -1.94 -10.77 -20.99
CA LEU A 217 -3.06 -11.66 -20.64
C LEU A 217 -4.43 -10.97 -20.79
N LEU A 218 -4.46 -9.65 -20.97
CA LEU A 218 -5.70 -8.91 -21.14
C LEU A 218 -6.38 -9.23 -22.48
N GLY A 219 -7.68 -9.45 -22.42
CA GLY A 219 -8.53 -9.52 -23.60
C GLY A 219 -8.83 -8.15 -24.20
N GLN A 220 -9.41 -8.13 -25.39
CA GLN A 220 -9.88 -6.90 -26.03
C GLN A 220 -10.93 -6.20 -25.16
N GLY A 221 -10.78 -4.88 -24.97
CA GLY A 221 -11.60 -4.09 -24.04
C GLY A 221 -11.15 -4.18 -22.59
N GLY A 222 -10.10 -4.95 -22.30
CA GLY A 222 -9.52 -5.09 -20.98
C GLY A 222 -8.95 -3.80 -20.43
N ARG A 223 -8.69 -3.77 -19.12
CA ARG A 223 -8.17 -2.60 -18.38
C ARG A 223 -6.89 -2.97 -17.66
N PHE A 224 -5.86 -2.17 -17.86
CA PHE A 224 -4.57 -2.29 -17.19
C PHE A 224 -4.39 -1.14 -16.21
N TYR A 225 -4.22 -1.43 -14.91
CA TYR A 225 -4.05 -0.41 -13.89
C TYR A 225 -2.69 -0.55 -13.18
N PRO A 226 -1.63 0.12 -13.69
CA PRO A 226 -0.35 0.16 -13.03
C PRO A 226 -0.44 1.09 -11.80
N PHE A 227 -0.26 0.55 -10.60
CA PHE A 227 -0.28 1.32 -9.36
C PHE A 227 1.00 1.16 -8.53
N GLY A 228 1.86 0.21 -8.88
CA GLY A 228 3.10 -0.08 -8.18
C GLY A 228 4.27 -0.35 -9.11
N MET A 229 5.45 -0.36 -8.53
CA MET A 229 6.72 -0.59 -9.22
C MET A 229 7.66 -1.42 -8.32
N ALA A 230 7.16 -2.49 -7.72
CA ALA A 230 7.96 -3.31 -6.80
C ALA A 230 9.19 -3.94 -7.47
N SER A 231 9.20 -4.09 -8.80
CA SER A 231 10.38 -4.52 -9.57
C SER A 231 11.47 -3.44 -9.69
N GLY A 232 11.17 -2.19 -9.36
CA GLY A 232 12.04 -1.02 -9.54
C GLY A 232 11.61 -0.10 -10.69
N SER A 233 10.68 -0.54 -11.56
CA SER A 233 10.14 0.25 -12.67
C SER A 233 8.67 -0.09 -12.93
N PHE A 234 7.93 0.83 -13.54
CA PHE A 234 6.61 0.51 -14.07
C PHE A 234 6.72 -0.44 -15.26
N ALA A 235 5.64 -1.18 -15.55
CA ALA A 235 5.56 -2.02 -16.74
C ALA A 235 5.77 -1.18 -18.02
N PRO A 236 6.60 -1.65 -18.97
CA PRO A 236 6.86 -0.93 -20.23
C PRO A 236 5.67 -1.09 -21.21
N VAL A 237 4.53 -0.51 -20.84
CA VAL A 237 3.31 -0.47 -21.65
C VAL A 237 3.15 0.93 -22.23
N THR A 238 3.34 1.05 -23.56
CA THR A 238 3.17 2.33 -24.25
C THR A 238 1.72 2.55 -24.68
N PRO A 239 1.30 3.79 -24.93
CA PRO A 239 -0.04 4.07 -25.45
C PRO A 239 -0.34 3.34 -26.77
N GLU A 240 0.67 3.23 -27.67
CA GLU A 240 0.54 2.54 -28.96
C GLU A 240 0.27 1.05 -28.75
N LEU A 241 1.04 0.42 -27.85
CA LEU A 241 0.85 -0.98 -27.51
C LEU A 241 -0.53 -1.24 -26.90
N ALA A 242 -0.99 -0.35 -26.02
CA ALA A 242 -2.32 -0.46 -25.42
C ALA A 242 -3.43 -0.34 -26.50
N GLN A 243 -3.28 0.59 -27.43
CA GLN A 243 -4.21 0.76 -28.54
C GLN A 243 -4.23 -0.45 -29.46
N GLU A 244 -3.07 -1.01 -29.79
CA GLU A 244 -2.94 -2.21 -30.65
C GLU A 244 -3.66 -3.41 -30.05
N HIS A 245 -3.59 -3.56 -28.72
CA HIS A 245 -4.26 -4.64 -27.99
C HIS A 245 -5.72 -4.32 -27.64
N GLY A 246 -6.21 -3.13 -27.95
CA GLY A 246 -7.56 -2.71 -27.57
C GLY A 246 -7.77 -2.60 -26.04
N VAL A 247 -6.71 -2.29 -25.28
CA VAL A 247 -6.69 -2.23 -23.82
C VAL A 247 -6.68 -0.78 -23.35
N THR A 248 -7.45 -0.49 -22.31
CA THR A 248 -7.43 0.82 -21.64
C THR A 248 -6.42 0.81 -20.49
N VAL A 249 -5.41 1.69 -20.56
CA VAL A 249 -4.49 1.92 -19.45
C VAL A 249 -5.08 2.96 -18.51
N LEU A 250 -5.49 2.51 -17.32
CA LEU A 250 -6.02 3.37 -16.26
C LEU A 250 -4.86 4.08 -15.55
N ARG A 251 -5.12 5.29 -15.05
CA ARG A 251 -4.13 6.11 -14.34
C ARG A 251 -4.78 6.91 -13.22
N GLY A 252 -3.94 7.34 -12.27
CA GLY A 252 -4.34 8.23 -11.21
C GLY A 252 -4.66 7.53 -9.90
N GLY A 253 -4.77 8.35 -8.88
CA GLY A 253 -5.16 8.02 -7.52
C GLY A 253 -6.17 9.05 -7.04
N PRO A 254 -6.32 9.27 -5.71
CA PRO A 254 -7.15 10.33 -5.18
C PRO A 254 -6.75 11.69 -5.76
N ALA A 255 -7.72 12.47 -6.22
CA ALA A 255 -7.47 13.73 -6.92
C ALA A 255 -6.95 14.82 -5.97
N ASN A 256 -7.30 14.73 -4.68
CA ASN A 256 -6.95 15.74 -3.67
C ASN A 256 -6.98 15.15 -2.25
N ALA A 257 -6.64 15.99 -1.27
CA ALA A 257 -6.58 15.58 0.14
C ALA A 257 -7.97 15.21 0.71
N GLU A 258 -9.04 15.84 0.24
CA GLU A 258 -10.41 15.57 0.69
C GLU A 258 -10.87 14.18 0.22
N GLU A 259 -10.69 13.84 -1.06
CA GLU A 259 -10.96 12.51 -1.60
C GLU A 259 -10.11 11.45 -0.89
N SER A 260 -8.83 11.74 -0.63
CA SER A 260 -7.95 10.85 0.13
C SER A 260 -8.48 10.56 1.53
N ALA A 261 -8.93 11.58 2.25
CA ALA A 261 -9.51 11.44 3.58
C ALA A 261 -10.85 10.70 3.54
N ALA A 262 -11.69 10.96 2.53
CA ALA A 262 -12.95 10.26 2.33
C ALA A 262 -12.74 8.76 2.09
N LEU A 263 -11.79 8.38 1.24
CA LEU A 263 -11.43 6.99 0.98
C LEU A 263 -10.84 6.30 2.22
N SER A 264 -10.01 7.00 3.02
CA SER A 264 -9.50 6.45 4.28
C SER A 264 -10.64 6.19 5.27
N ARG A 265 -11.58 7.13 5.41
CA ARG A 265 -12.79 6.93 6.23
C ARG A 265 -13.65 5.76 5.73
N ALA A 266 -13.82 5.64 4.41
CA ALA A 266 -14.53 4.52 3.81
C ALA A 266 -13.86 3.18 4.10
N ALA A 267 -12.53 3.08 4.03
CA ALA A 267 -11.80 1.87 4.38
C ALA A 267 -12.01 1.46 5.84
N LEU A 268 -12.01 2.42 6.77
CA LEU A 268 -12.32 2.16 8.18
C LEU A 268 -13.77 1.75 8.39
N ALA A 269 -14.71 2.32 7.65
CA ALA A 269 -16.12 1.93 7.71
C ALA A 269 -16.34 0.50 7.18
N GLU A 270 -15.62 0.11 6.11
CA GLU A 270 -15.64 -1.28 5.60
C GLU A 270 -15.07 -2.25 6.64
N ALA A 271 -14.01 -1.86 7.34
CA ALA A 271 -13.42 -2.66 8.41
C ALA A 271 -14.34 -2.77 9.63
N ALA A 272 -14.94 -1.66 10.07
CA ALA A 272 -15.91 -1.63 11.17
C ALA A 272 -17.13 -2.54 10.91
N ALA A 273 -17.52 -2.66 9.64
CA ALA A 273 -18.59 -3.55 9.19
C ALA A 273 -18.13 -5.01 8.95
N GLY A 274 -16.86 -5.34 9.20
CA GLY A 274 -16.29 -6.67 8.98
C GLY A 274 -16.14 -7.08 7.52
N ARG A 275 -16.26 -6.13 6.57
CA ARG A 275 -16.24 -6.41 5.14
C ARG A 275 -14.84 -6.28 4.51
N LEU A 276 -13.90 -5.64 5.18
CA LEU A 276 -12.52 -5.50 4.75
C LEU A 276 -11.60 -5.69 5.96
N ARG A 277 -10.61 -6.57 5.84
CA ARG A 277 -9.66 -6.86 6.91
C ARG A 277 -8.23 -6.65 6.43
N PRO A 278 -7.43 -5.78 7.06
CA PRO A 278 -6.02 -5.67 6.74
C PRO A 278 -5.28 -6.93 7.20
N VAL A 279 -4.29 -7.33 6.43
CA VAL A 279 -3.31 -8.34 6.85
C VAL A 279 -2.07 -7.59 7.35
N ILE A 280 -1.77 -7.69 8.64
CA ILE A 280 -0.54 -7.16 9.22
C ILE A 280 0.40 -8.35 9.36
N GLY A 281 1.38 -8.43 8.46
CA GLY A 281 2.27 -9.57 8.40
C GLY A 281 3.46 -9.47 9.33
N GLN A 282 3.87 -8.25 9.67
CA GLN A 282 4.99 -8.00 10.57
C GLN A 282 4.91 -6.64 11.25
N GLU A 283 5.42 -6.59 12.46
CA GLU A 283 5.59 -5.38 13.26
C GLU A 283 7.06 -5.29 13.71
N PHE A 284 7.61 -4.10 13.69
CA PHE A 284 8.96 -3.80 14.18
C PHE A 284 8.89 -2.63 15.16
N ASP A 285 9.73 -2.65 16.17
CA ASP A 285 9.85 -1.47 17.04
C ASP A 285 10.34 -0.26 16.23
N LEU A 286 9.98 0.94 16.65
CA LEU A 286 10.30 2.21 15.97
C LEU A 286 11.80 2.32 15.63
N ASP A 287 12.68 1.97 16.57
CA ASP A 287 14.13 1.99 16.40
C ASP A 287 14.65 0.97 15.38
N ARG A 288 13.82 0.03 14.95
CA ARG A 288 14.12 -0.98 13.93
C ARG A 288 13.54 -0.64 12.55
N ALA A 289 13.22 0.61 12.27
CA ALA A 289 12.70 1.05 10.98
C ALA A 289 13.64 0.66 9.81
N SER A 290 14.95 0.69 10.00
CA SER A 290 15.92 0.21 9.00
C SER A 290 15.72 -1.27 8.64
N VAL A 291 15.42 -2.10 9.64
CA VAL A 291 15.14 -3.55 9.44
C VAL A 291 13.83 -3.75 8.69
N ALA A 292 12.78 -2.96 9.04
CA ALA A 292 11.49 -2.98 8.37
C ALA A 292 11.64 -2.63 6.87
N HIS A 293 12.38 -1.57 6.54
CA HIS A 293 12.65 -1.18 5.16
C HIS A 293 13.43 -2.26 4.40
N ARG A 294 14.48 -2.83 5.01
CA ARG A 294 15.24 -3.93 4.41
C ARG A 294 14.36 -5.15 4.11
N ALA A 295 13.47 -5.53 5.03
CA ALA A 295 12.57 -6.66 4.84
C ALA A 295 11.60 -6.44 3.66
N ILE A 296 11.08 -5.22 3.49
CA ILE A 296 10.23 -4.85 2.35
C ILE A 296 11.02 -4.94 1.04
N GLU A 297 12.22 -4.36 0.98
CA GLU A 297 13.08 -4.38 -0.23
C GLU A 297 13.49 -5.81 -0.61
N ALA A 298 13.77 -6.66 0.38
CA ALA A 298 14.06 -8.08 0.18
C ALA A 298 12.82 -8.91 -0.20
N ARG A 299 11.62 -8.30 -0.29
CA ARG A 299 10.33 -9.00 -0.52
C ARG A 299 10.06 -10.12 0.48
N ALA A 300 10.59 -9.98 1.70
CA ALA A 300 10.44 -10.94 2.79
C ALA A 300 9.17 -10.70 3.64
N THR A 301 8.35 -9.75 3.24
CA THR A 301 7.14 -9.34 3.97
C THR A 301 5.87 -9.87 3.32
N THR A 302 4.79 -9.96 4.13
CA THR A 302 3.42 -10.18 3.69
C THR A 302 2.53 -9.08 4.28
N GLY A 303 1.42 -8.78 3.62
CA GLY A 303 0.49 -7.76 4.11
C GLY A 303 1.16 -6.41 4.38
N LYS A 304 0.68 -5.73 5.41
CA LYS A 304 1.20 -4.46 5.89
C LYS A 304 2.33 -4.64 6.88
N THR A 305 3.33 -3.78 6.77
CA THR A 305 4.38 -3.58 7.79
C THR A 305 4.03 -2.38 8.64
N LEU A 306 4.12 -2.53 9.96
CA LEU A 306 3.96 -1.45 10.93
C LEU A 306 5.23 -1.27 11.75
N LEU A 307 5.44 -0.03 12.22
CA LEU A 307 6.34 0.26 13.34
C LEU A 307 5.48 0.43 14.58
N THR A 308 5.88 -0.22 15.67
CA THR A 308 5.31 -0.04 17.00
C THR A 308 6.09 1.04 17.74
N VAL A 309 5.39 1.98 18.34
CA VAL A 309 5.98 3.06 19.12
C VAL A 309 5.81 2.69 20.59
N PRO A 310 6.88 2.38 21.33
CA PRO A 310 6.79 2.05 22.76
C PRO A 310 6.32 3.27 23.55
N ARG A 311 5.40 3.03 24.49
CA ARG A 311 4.94 4.04 25.47
C ARG A 311 6.01 4.36 26.49
#